data_22879debff3079ab58c803b399831063
#
_entry.id   22879debff3079ab58c803b399831063
#
_cell.length_a   1.000
_cell.length_b   1.000
_cell.length_c   1.000
_cell.angle_alpha   90.00
_cell.angle_beta   90.00
_cell.angle_gamma   90.00
#
_symmetry.space_group_name_H-M   'P 1'
#
loop_
_entity.id
_entity.type
_entity.pdbx_description
1 polymer ?
#
loop_
_entity_poly.entity_id
_entity_poly.type
_entity_poly.pdbx_seq_one_letter_code
_entity_poly.pdbx_strand_id
1 'polypeptide(L)'
;PATLEAGTIHGYCVGEPWNQQAVFMGIGVPVITDYEIWKNNPEKVFGMTKEFTEKYPNTTARLVKAMLRAAKWLDENNNVNRPEAVEILSRSEYVGADYEVIANSMTGTFEYEKGDKRDVPDFNVFFRYFATYPYYSDAVWYLTQMRRWGQIAEPKSDEWYFETARKVYLPDIYATAAKALIAEGLMSAEDFPDLDSESGFKPPQPEFIDDITFDGTQPNAYLEKFSIGLKDETL
;
A
#
# COMPACT_ATOMS: atom_id res chain seq x y z
N PRO A 1 15.53 -5.93 -11.90
CA PRO A 1 15.74 -6.28 -13.33
C PRO A 1 17.09 -6.90 -13.61
N ALA A 2 18.23 -6.32 -13.13
CA ALA A 2 19.57 -6.78 -13.48
C ALA A 2 19.85 -8.27 -13.21
N THR A 3 19.38 -8.82 -12.10
CA THR A 3 19.53 -10.26 -11.77
C THR A 3 18.67 -11.17 -12.64
N LEU A 4 17.49 -10.68 -13.08
CA LEU A 4 16.66 -11.38 -14.05
C LEU A 4 17.34 -11.39 -15.43
N GLU A 5 17.83 -10.24 -15.88
CA GLU A 5 18.57 -10.11 -17.14
C GLU A 5 19.81 -11.02 -17.17
N ALA A 6 20.53 -11.09 -16.05
CA ALA A 6 21.68 -11.99 -15.91
C ALA A 6 21.33 -13.48 -15.81
N GLY A 7 20.04 -13.84 -15.75
CA GLY A 7 19.58 -15.21 -15.63
C GLY A 7 19.86 -15.89 -14.28
N THR A 8 20.21 -15.11 -13.24
CA THR A 8 20.49 -15.64 -11.89
C THR A 8 19.25 -15.87 -11.08
N ILE A 9 18.11 -15.29 -11.46
CA ILE A 9 16.78 -15.53 -10.92
C ILE A 9 15.79 -15.72 -12.07
N HIS A 10 14.70 -16.40 -11.82
CA HIS A 10 13.64 -16.67 -12.82
C HIS A 10 12.42 -15.76 -12.67
N GLY A 11 12.28 -15.08 -11.56
CA GLY A 11 11.21 -14.15 -11.27
C GLY A 11 11.46 -13.38 -10.00
N TYR A 12 10.67 -12.32 -9.78
CA TYR A 12 10.73 -11.49 -8.58
C TYR A 12 9.36 -10.86 -8.31
N CYS A 13 9.17 -10.41 -7.08
CA CYS A 13 8.08 -9.51 -6.69
C CYS A 13 8.71 -8.22 -6.20
N VAL A 14 8.31 -7.08 -6.77
CA VAL A 14 8.88 -5.78 -6.44
C VAL A 14 7.87 -4.67 -6.74
N GLY A 15 8.00 -3.53 -6.03
CA GLY A 15 7.22 -2.34 -6.31
C GLY A 15 7.59 -1.69 -7.65
N GLU A 16 6.64 -0.93 -8.21
CA GLU A 16 6.90 -0.13 -9.41
C GLU A 16 7.93 1.00 -9.13
N PRO A 17 8.70 1.42 -10.15
CA PRO A 17 8.53 1.11 -11.59
C PRO A 17 9.37 -0.08 -12.09
N TRP A 18 9.89 -0.93 -11.23
CA TRP A 18 10.89 -1.94 -11.59
C TRP A 18 10.33 -3.12 -12.39
N ASN A 19 9.02 -3.42 -12.29
CA ASN A 19 8.38 -4.39 -13.20
C ASN A 19 8.24 -3.78 -14.59
N GLN A 20 7.82 -2.53 -14.68
CA GLN A 20 7.75 -1.82 -15.96
C GLN A 20 9.14 -1.63 -16.60
N GLN A 21 10.19 -1.48 -15.79
CA GLN A 21 11.56 -1.49 -16.31
C GLN A 21 11.91 -2.80 -17.01
N ALA A 22 11.50 -3.95 -16.46
CA ALA A 22 11.75 -5.25 -17.09
C ALA A 22 10.98 -5.42 -18.41
N VAL A 23 9.72 -4.95 -18.47
CA VAL A 23 8.93 -4.92 -19.70
C VAL A 23 9.55 -4.02 -20.74
N PHE A 24 9.96 -2.81 -20.36
CA PHE A 24 10.61 -1.83 -21.24
C PHE A 24 11.89 -2.38 -21.86
N MET A 25 12.71 -3.05 -21.06
CA MET A 25 13.94 -3.70 -21.52
C MET A 25 13.70 -5.00 -22.29
N GLY A 26 12.47 -5.56 -22.28
CA GLY A 26 12.13 -6.83 -22.92
C GLY A 26 12.77 -8.06 -22.25
N ILE A 27 13.08 -7.98 -20.95
CA ILE A 27 13.73 -9.05 -20.20
C ILE A 27 12.78 -9.80 -19.26
N GLY A 28 11.54 -9.35 -19.11
CA GLY A 28 10.53 -9.98 -18.27
C GLY A 28 9.14 -9.45 -18.55
N VAL A 29 8.15 -10.19 -18.06
CA VAL A 29 6.73 -9.85 -18.14
C VAL A 29 6.08 -10.01 -16.78
N PRO A 30 5.16 -9.11 -16.36
CA PRO A 30 4.34 -9.31 -15.18
C PRO A 30 3.43 -10.53 -15.34
N VAL A 31 3.43 -11.41 -14.34
CA VAL A 31 2.55 -12.58 -14.32
C VAL A 31 1.20 -12.22 -13.72
N ILE A 32 1.21 -11.41 -12.64
CA ILE A 32 0.04 -10.94 -11.93
C ILE A 32 0.39 -9.68 -11.14
N THR A 33 -0.57 -8.81 -10.92
CA THR A 33 -0.42 -7.60 -10.08
C THR A 33 -1.11 -7.79 -8.74
N ASP A 34 -0.67 -7.03 -7.73
CA ASP A 34 -1.33 -7.03 -6.42
C ASP A 34 -2.80 -6.57 -6.52
N TYR A 35 -3.11 -5.69 -7.48
CA TYR A 35 -4.47 -5.27 -7.79
C TYR A 35 -5.36 -6.45 -8.25
N GLU A 36 -4.81 -7.39 -9.02
CA GLU A 36 -5.52 -8.59 -9.48
C GLU A 36 -5.61 -9.65 -8.38
N ILE A 37 -4.63 -9.70 -7.46
CA ILE A 37 -4.66 -10.62 -6.32
C ILE A 37 -5.71 -10.18 -5.31
N TRP A 38 -5.70 -8.90 -4.97
CA TRP A 38 -6.64 -8.32 -4.00
C TRP A 38 -6.83 -6.83 -4.26
N LYS A 39 -7.96 -6.48 -4.82
CA LYS A 39 -8.34 -5.10 -5.06
C LYS A 39 -8.34 -4.29 -3.76
N ASN A 40 -7.76 -3.10 -3.79
CA ASN A 40 -7.59 -2.24 -2.61
C ASN A 40 -6.76 -2.86 -1.47
N ASN A 41 -5.80 -3.72 -1.81
CA ASN A 41 -4.84 -4.27 -0.87
C ASN A 41 -4.05 -3.16 -0.15
N PRO A 42 -3.68 -3.35 1.14
CA PRO A 42 -2.72 -2.48 1.80
C PRO A 42 -1.34 -2.65 1.16
N GLU A 43 -0.60 -1.55 1.01
CA GLU A 43 0.71 -1.56 0.39
C GLU A 43 1.72 -0.81 1.29
N LYS A 44 2.27 0.31 0.87
CA LYS A 44 3.27 1.06 1.64
C LYS A 44 2.67 1.81 2.82
N VAL A 45 3.49 2.04 3.83
CA VAL A 45 3.15 2.89 4.99
C VAL A 45 4.13 4.05 5.10
N PHE A 46 3.66 5.19 5.57
CA PHE A 46 4.51 6.29 5.97
C PHE A 46 4.95 6.08 7.43
N GLY A 47 6.13 5.48 7.60
CA GLY A 47 6.66 5.11 8.92
C GLY A 47 7.62 6.16 9.49
N MET A 48 7.53 6.36 10.80
CA MET A 48 8.46 7.17 11.59
C MET A 48 8.83 6.43 12.86
N THR A 49 10.00 6.70 13.41
CA THR A 49 10.37 6.11 14.72
C THR A 49 9.53 6.73 15.83
N LYS A 50 9.21 5.93 16.84
CA LYS A 50 8.49 6.40 18.04
C LYS A 50 9.20 7.59 18.67
N GLU A 51 10.51 7.50 18.82
CA GLU A 51 11.33 8.60 19.37
C GLU A 51 11.17 9.91 18.57
N PHE A 52 11.15 9.84 17.25
CA PHE A 52 10.97 11.01 16.40
C PHE A 52 9.58 11.63 16.61
N THR A 53 8.53 10.81 16.63
CA THR A 53 7.15 11.31 16.79
C THR A 53 6.91 11.93 18.15
N GLU A 54 7.49 11.38 19.21
CA GLU A 54 7.39 11.92 20.57
C GLU A 54 8.20 13.20 20.76
N LYS A 55 9.39 13.27 20.16
CA LYS A 55 10.28 14.43 20.27
C LYS A 55 9.85 15.60 19.40
N TYR A 56 9.25 15.31 18.23
CA TYR A 56 8.90 16.32 17.24
C TYR A 56 7.42 16.22 16.77
N PRO A 57 6.43 16.29 17.68
CA PRO A 57 5.03 16.08 17.35
C PRO A 57 4.50 17.06 16.29
N ASN A 58 4.92 18.32 16.35
CA ASN A 58 4.53 19.34 15.37
C ASN A 58 5.13 19.06 13.97
N THR A 59 6.36 18.57 13.90
CA THR A 59 6.99 18.18 12.63
C THR A 59 6.29 16.94 12.06
N THR A 60 5.99 15.96 12.91
CA THR A 60 5.22 14.78 12.55
C THR A 60 3.88 15.14 11.90
N ALA A 61 3.09 16.00 12.55
CA ALA A 61 1.81 16.47 12.02
C ALA A 61 1.97 17.20 10.67
N ARG A 62 3.00 18.03 10.51
CA ARG A 62 3.29 18.73 9.24
C ARG A 62 3.68 17.77 8.12
N LEU A 63 4.45 16.75 8.42
CA LEU A 63 4.82 15.72 7.44
C LEU A 63 3.58 14.94 6.99
N VAL A 64 2.72 14.52 7.93
CA VAL A 64 1.45 13.84 7.57
C VAL A 64 0.56 14.76 6.73
N LYS A 65 0.42 16.04 7.08
CA LYS A 65 -0.31 17.02 6.25
C LYS A 65 0.24 17.11 4.83
N ALA A 66 1.56 17.16 4.68
CA ALA A 66 2.20 17.22 3.37
C ALA A 66 1.91 15.95 2.54
N MET A 67 2.00 14.76 3.16
CA MET A 67 1.67 13.49 2.52
C MET A 67 0.20 13.42 2.08
N LEU A 68 -0.74 13.84 2.93
CA LEU A 68 -2.16 13.85 2.60
C LEU A 68 -2.46 14.75 1.39
N ARG A 69 -1.88 15.94 1.36
CA ARG A 69 -2.04 16.86 0.22
C ARG A 69 -1.43 16.31 -1.06
N ALA A 70 -0.23 15.74 -0.97
CA ALA A 70 0.44 15.13 -2.13
C ALA A 70 -0.36 13.93 -2.67
N ALA A 71 -0.85 13.07 -1.78
CA ALA A 71 -1.68 11.93 -2.15
C ALA A 71 -2.98 12.37 -2.83
N LYS A 72 -3.69 13.38 -2.28
CA LYS A 72 -4.89 13.94 -2.91
C LYS A 72 -4.58 14.51 -4.28
N TRP A 73 -3.52 15.31 -4.41
CA TRP A 73 -3.11 15.89 -5.68
C TRP A 73 -2.85 14.83 -6.76
N LEU A 74 -2.23 13.69 -6.39
CA LEU A 74 -1.97 12.58 -7.30
C LEU A 74 -3.25 11.94 -7.83
N ASP A 75 -4.31 11.87 -7.03
CA ASP A 75 -5.57 11.21 -7.41
C ASP A 75 -6.65 12.18 -7.91
N GLU A 76 -6.34 13.47 -7.92
CA GLU A 76 -7.30 14.53 -8.28
C GLU A 76 -7.77 14.39 -9.72
N ASN A 77 -9.08 14.67 -9.94
CA ASN A 77 -9.70 14.69 -11.27
C ASN A 77 -9.29 13.49 -12.15
N ASN A 78 -9.41 12.29 -11.59
CA ASN A 78 -9.07 11.05 -12.28
C ASN A 78 -7.63 11.02 -12.79
N ASN A 79 -6.68 11.26 -11.88
CA ASN A 79 -5.24 11.17 -12.12
C ASN A 79 -4.65 12.29 -13.02
N VAL A 80 -5.32 13.42 -13.16
CA VAL A 80 -4.90 14.49 -14.09
C VAL A 80 -3.47 14.98 -13.84
N ASN A 81 -2.99 14.93 -12.61
CA ASN A 81 -1.68 15.42 -12.19
C ASN A 81 -0.57 14.35 -12.30
N ARG A 82 -0.91 13.10 -12.65
CA ARG A 82 0.07 12.01 -12.72
C ARG A 82 1.18 12.24 -13.75
N PRO A 83 0.94 12.79 -14.94
CA PRO A 83 2.02 13.12 -15.88
C PRO A 83 3.08 14.06 -15.28
N GLU A 84 2.65 15.11 -14.55
CA GLU A 84 3.59 16.01 -13.86
C GLU A 84 4.36 15.27 -12.76
N ALA A 85 3.70 14.40 -12.01
CA ALA A 85 4.37 13.56 -11.02
C ALA A 85 5.44 12.65 -11.66
N VAL A 86 5.17 12.09 -12.84
CA VAL A 86 6.12 11.27 -13.60
C VAL A 86 7.34 12.11 -14.01
N GLU A 87 7.14 13.34 -14.49
CA GLU A 87 8.24 14.25 -14.82
C GLU A 87 9.14 14.54 -13.60
N ILE A 88 8.53 14.75 -12.43
CA ILE A 88 9.28 14.95 -11.18
C ILE A 88 10.06 13.69 -10.82
N LEU A 89 9.40 12.53 -10.81
CA LEU A 89 9.98 11.27 -10.37
C LEU A 89 11.07 10.75 -11.32
N SER A 90 11.02 11.09 -12.61
CA SER A 90 12.03 10.69 -13.59
C SER A 90 13.39 11.38 -13.40
N ARG A 91 13.44 12.47 -12.62
CA ARG A 91 14.69 13.15 -12.32
C ARG A 91 15.62 12.29 -11.46
N SER A 92 16.92 12.40 -11.70
CA SER A 92 17.95 11.58 -11.04
C SER A 92 18.00 11.72 -9.52
N GLU A 93 17.55 12.85 -8.97
CA GLU A 93 17.49 13.10 -7.53
C GLU A 93 16.30 12.41 -6.83
N TYR A 94 15.39 11.80 -7.61
CA TYR A 94 14.23 11.04 -7.11
C TYR A 94 14.32 9.55 -7.52
N VAL A 95 13.40 9.05 -8.35
CA VAL A 95 13.43 7.65 -8.81
C VAL A 95 14.48 7.44 -9.88
N GLY A 96 14.63 8.40 -10.79
CA GLY A 96 15.66 8.38 -11.82
C GLY A 96 15.48 7.30 -12.90
N ALA A 97 14.29 6.74 -13.05
CA ALA A 97 13.95 5.86 -14.17
C ALA A 97 13.39 6.67 -15.33
N ASP A 98 13.40 6.09 -16.53
CA ASP A 98 12.87 6.74 -17.72
C ASP A 98 11.40 7.12 -17.55
N TYR A 99 11.00 8.26 -18.14
CA TYR A 99 9.62 8.76 -18.07
C TYR A 99 8.60 7.68 -18.46
N GLU A 100 8.79 7.01 -19.58
CA GLU A 100 7.89 5.98 -20.10
C GLU A 100 7.74 4.79 -19.13
N VAL A 101 8.82 4.41 -18.49
CA VAL A 101 8.84 3.33 -17.50
C VAL A 101 7.97 3.67 -16.30
N ILE A 102 8.10 4.89 -15.75
CA ILE A 102 7.27 5.34 -14.63
C ILE A 102 5.83 5.55 -15.07
N ALA A 103 5.62 6.17 -16.25
CA ALA A 103 4.31 6.49 -16.76
C ALA A 103 3.42 5.25 -16.97
N ASN A 104 4.01 4.13 -17.41
CA ASN A 104 3.28 2.90 -17.71
C ASN A 104 2.47 2.32 -16.55
N SER A 105 2.84 2.60 -15.30
CA SER A 105 2.09 2.17 -14.12
C SER A 105 1.47 3.35 -13.34
N MET A 106 1.96 4.57 -13.57
CA MET A 106 1.59 5.73 -12.78
C MET A 106 0.37 6.47 -13.33
N THR A 107 0.13 6.43 -14.63
CA THR A 107 -0.88 7.28 -15.30
C THR A 107 -2.24 6.59 -15.53
N GLY A 108 -2.52 5.50 -14.81
CA GLY A 108 -3.77 4.74 -14.93
C GLY A 108 -3.76 3.67 -16.01
N THR A 109 -2.57 3.30 -16.46
CA THR A 109 -2.34 2.17 -17.38
C THR A 109 -1.35 1.20 -16.78
N PHE A 110 -1.26 0.01 -17.36
CA PHE A 110 -0.23 -0.97 -17.04
C PHE A 110 0.14 -1.77 -18.29
N GLU A 111 1.42 -1.94 -18.56
CA GLU A 111 1.91 -2.69 -19.70
C GLU A 111 2.35 -4.09 -19.23
N TYR A 112 1.62 -5.13 -19.68
CA TYR A 112 1.87 -6.53 -19.28
C TYR A 112 2.98 -7.19 -20.09
N GLU A 113 3.11 -6.82 -21.34
CA GLU A 113 4.24 -7.11 -22.19
C GLU A 113 4.38 -5.98 -23.22
N LYS A 114 5.48 -5.91 -23.93
CA LYS A 114 5.74 -4.84 -24.89
C LYS A 114 4.65 -4.75 -25.95
N GLY A 115 3.86 -3.68 -25.88
CA GLY A 115 2.72 -3.43 -26.76
C GLY A 115 1.36 -3.88 -26.22
N ASP A 116 1.30 -4.61 -25.10
CA ASP A 116 0.04 -4.93 -24.38
C ASP A 116 -0.17 -3.98 -23.19
N LYS A 117 -0.48 -2.75 -23.50
CA LYS A 117 -0.80 -1.70 -22.53
C LYS A 117 -2.29 -1.63 -22.30
N ARG A 118 -2.71 -1.81 -21.05
CA ARG A 118 -4.12 -1.86 -20.65
C ARG A 118 -4.47 -0.69 -19.74
N ASP A 119 -5.73 -0.25 -19.78
CA ASP A 119 -6.26 0.73 -18.83
C ASP A 119 -6.50 0.05 -17.48
N VAL A 120 -5.83 0.53 -16.45
CA VAL A 120 -5.98 0.11 -15.06
C VAL A 120 -5.92 1.36 -14.17
N PRO A 121 -6.98 2.18 -14.15
CA PRO A 121 -6.97 3.50 -13.51
C PRO A 121 -6.70 3.44 -12.00
N ASP A 122 -7.04 2.34 -11.35
CA ASP A 122 -6.84 2.10 -9.92
C ASP A 122 -5.63 1.19 -9.63
N PHE A 123 -4.70 1.02 -10.59
CA PHE A 123 -3.47 0.28 -10.33
C PHE A 123 -2.66 0.89 -9.17
N ASN A 124 -2.47 2.22 -9.19
CA ASN A 124 -1.95 2.99 -8.08
C ASN A 124 -3.04 3.91 -7.54
N VAL A 125 -3.41 3.72 -6.28
CA VAL A 125 -4.33 4.60 -5.55
C VAL A 125 -3.58 5.21 -4.37
N PHE A 126 -3.54 6.55 -4.32
CA PHE A 126 -2.84 7.27 -3.26
C PHE A 126 -3.78 7.88 -2.23
N PHE A 127 -4.98 8.27 -2.64
CA PHE A 127 -5.90 9.00 -1.77
C PHE A 127 -7.35 8.51 -1.84
N ARG A 128 -7.86 8.19 -3.05
CA ARG A 128 -9.21 7.65 -3.23
C ARG A 128 -9.46 6.48 -2.28
N TYR A 129 -10.74 6.24 -1.94
CA TYR A 129 -11.15 5.13 -1.07
C TYR A 129 -10.52 5.19 0.32
N PHE A 130 -10.11 6.38 0.76
CA PHE A 130 -9.40 6.61 2.02
C PHE A 130 -8.09 5.81 2.14
N ALA A 131 -7.39 5.63 1.01
CA ALA A 131 -6.19 4.80 0.92
C ALA A 131 -5.06 5.24 1.87
N THR A 132 -5.02 6.52 2.27
CA THR A 132 -4.03 7.03 3.23
C THR A 132 -4.37 6.77 4.69
N TYR A 133 -5.61 6.36 5.01
CA TYR A 133 -6.00 6.17 6.40
C TYR A 133 -5.37 4.88 6.97
N PRO A 134 -4.68 4.95 8.12
CA PRO A 134 -3.98 3.80 8.69
C PRO A 134 -4.96 2.89 9.45
N TYR A 135 -5.73 2.10 8.74
CA TYR A 135 -6.68 1.16 9.35
C TYR A 135 -5.96 0.07 10.13
N TYR A 136 -6.41 -0.21 11.34
CA TYR A 136 -5.90 -1.33 12.15
C TYR A 136 -6.09 -2.67 11.44
N SER A 137 -7.18 -2.84 10.69
CA SER A 137 -7.41 -4.05 9.90
C SER A 137 -6.30 -4.33 8.88
N ASP A 138 -5.67 -3.30 8.31
CA ASP A 138 -4.54 -3.49 7.39
C ASP A 138 -3.31 -4.04 8.13
N ALA A 139 -3.01 -3.52 9.32
CA ALA A 139 -1.95 -4.07 10.17
C ALA A 139 -2.26 -5.50 10.62
N VAL A 140 -3.51 -5.78 11.00
CA VAL A 140 -3.96 -7.12 11.36
C VAL A 140 -3.79 -8.08 10.18
N TRP A 141 -4.10 -7.66 8.95
CA TRP A 141 -3.88 -8.49 7.77
C TRP A 141 -2.41 -8.89 7.62
N TYR A 142 -1.48 -7.95 7.70
CA TYR A 142 -0.05 -8.25 7.64
C TYR A 142 0.37 -9.24 8.73
N LEU A 143 -0.09 -9.06 9.97
CA LEU A 143 0.22 -9.96 11.07
C LEU A 143 -0.36 -11.37 10.83
N THR A 144 -1.56 -11.48 10.25
CA THR A 144 -2.12 -12.79 9.87
C THR A 144 -1.30 -13.47 8.77
N GLN A 145 -0.82 -12.70 7.77
CA GLN A 145 0.07 -13.26 6.75
C GLN A 145 1.42 -13.69 7.35
N MET A 146 2.00 -12.90 8.24
CA MET A 146 3.22 -13.29 8.96
C MET A 146 3.02 -14.60 9.75
N ARG A 147 1.85 -14.79 10.36
CA ARG A 147 1.49 -16.05 11.02
C ARG A 147 1.30 -17.18 10.02
N ARG A 148 0.55 -16.94 8.93
CA ARG A 148 0.30 -17.91 7.87
C ARG A 148 1.59 -18.46 7.27
N TRP A 149 2.59 -17.62 7.06
CA TRP A 149 3.87 -17.99 6.45
C TRP A 149 4.97 -18.33 7.46
N GLY A 150 4.62 -18.53 8.75
CA GLY A 150 5.54 -19.02 9.77
C GLY A 150 6.53 -18.00 10.35
N GLN A 151 6.44 -16.72 9.98
CA GLN A 151 7.25 -15.67 10.58
C GLN A 151 6.86 -15.41 12.05
N ILE A 152 5.58 -15.57 12.37
CA ILE A 152 5.09 -15.67 13.74
C ILE A 152 4.85 -17.15 14.00
N ALA A 153 5.80 -17.80 14.70
CA ALA A 153 5.78 -19.24 14.89
C ALA A 153 4.63 -19.74 15.77
N GLU A 154 4.29 -18.98 16.82
CA GLU A 154 3.30 -19.40 17.81
C GLU A 154 1.91 -18.80 17.54
N PRO A 155 0.82 -19.55 17.82
CA PRO A 155 -0.53 -19.00 17.79
C PRO A 155 -0.66 -17.79 18.72
N LYS A 156 -1.46 -16.80 18.30
CA LYS A 156 -1.76 -15.59 19.06
C LYS A 156 -3.27 -15.45 19.23
N SER A 157 -3.69 -14.80 20.31
CA SER A 157 -5.10 -14.42 20.48
C SER A 157 -5.49 -13.27 19.55
N ASP A 158 -6.77 -13.09 19.28
CA ASP A 158 -7.28 -11.95 18.50
C ASP A 158 -6.86 -10.62 19.14
N GLU A 159 -6.92 -10.53 20.47
CA GLU A 159 -6.49 -9.32 21.19
C GLU A 159 -5.01 -8.99 20.96
N TRP A 160 -4.13 -9.98 20.86
CA TRP A 160 -2.72 -9.74 20.54
C TRP A 160 -2.55 -9.05 19.17
N TYR A 161 -3.34 -9.44 18.16
CA TYR A 161 -3.32 -8.80 16.84
C TYR A 161 -3.76 -7.34 16.95
N PHE A 162 -4.83 -7.09 17.69
CA PHE A 162 -5.38 -5.73 17.86
C PHE A 162 -4.42 -4.82 18.64
N GLU A 163 -3.87 -5.29 19.75
CA GLU A 163 -2.90 -4.54 20.54
C GLU A 163 -1.62 -4.23 19.73
N THR A 164 -1.16 -5.19 18.93
CA THR A 164 0.03 -5.00 18.10
C THR A 164 -0.24 -3.98 17.00
N ALA A 165 -1.39 -4.06 16.34
CA ALA A 165 -1.81 -3.08 15.33
C ALA A 165 -1.88 -1.66 15.92
N ARG A 166 -2.50 -1.48 17.08
CA ARG A 166 -2.63 -0.18 17.77
C ARG A 166 -1.30 0.42 18.21
N LYS A 167 -0.26 -0.39 18.42
CA LYS A 167 1.08 0.12 18.76
C LYS A 167 1.82 0.71 17.56
N VAL A 168 1.45 0.32 16.35
CA VAL A 168 2.20 0.65 15.12
C VAL A 168 1.40 1.61 14.22
N TYR A 169 0.12 1.38 14.04
CA TYR A 169 -0.74 2.26 13.26
C TYR A 169 -1.36 3.31 14.18
N LEU A 170 -1.22 4.59 13.81
CA LEU A 170 -1.57 5.73 14.67
C LEU A 170 -2.60 6.65 13.99
N PRO A 171 -3.87 6.22 13.89
CA PRO A 171 -4.93 7.02 13.27
C PRO A 171 -5.15 8.37 13.97
N ASP A 172 -4.83 8.51 15.24
CA ASP A 172 -4.95 9.79 15.98
C ASP A 172 -4.04 10.88 15.40
N ILE A 173 -2.81 10.53 15.00
CA ILE A 173 -1.88 11.46 14.34
C ILE A 173 -2.45 11.86 12.97
N TYR A 174 -2.98 10.90 12.23
CA TYR A 174 -3.66 11.15 10.96
C TYR A 174 -4.85 12.09 11.14
N ALA A 175 -5.74 11.78 12.09
CA ALA A 175 -6.94 12.59 12.37
C ALA A 175 -6.57 14.03 12.79
N THR A 176 -5.54 14.20 13.59
CA THR A 176 -5.02 15.53 13.97
C THR A 176 -4.59 16.32 12.75
N ALA A 177 -3.83 15.72 11.84
CA ALA A 177 -3.38 16.36 10.60
C ALA A 177 -4.55 16.68 9.66
N ALA A 178 -5.49 15.73 9.50
CA ALA A 178 -6.68 15.89 8.65
C ALA A 178 -7.60 17.02 9.16
N LYS A 179 -7.91 17.05 10.46
CA LYS A 179 -8.71 18.11 11.08
C LYS A 179 -8.05 19.48 10.92
N ALA A 180 -6.73 19.57 11.01
CA ALA A 180 -6.00 20.81 10.77
C ALA A 180 -6.11 21.26 9.29
N LEU A 181 -6.02 20.34 8.32
CA LEU A 181 -6.19 20.65 6.90
C LEU A 181 -7.61 21.14 6.58
N ILE A 182 -8.63 20.56 7.22
CA ILE A 182 -10.02 21.00 7.09
C ILE A 182 -10.17 22.43 7.67
N ALA A 183 -9.66 22.67 8.86
CA ALA A 183 -9.73 23.98 9.53
C ALA A 183 -8.99 25.09 8.75
N GLU A 184 -7.93 24.73 8.03
CA GLU A 184 -7.18 25.63 7.16
C GLU A 184 -7.85 25.84 5.78
N GLY A 185 -8.96 25.16 5.49
CA GLY A 185 -9.66 25.23 4.21
C GLY A 185 -8.88 24.60 3.03
N LEU A 186 -7.90 23.75 3.32
CA LEU A 186 -7.06 23.10 2.32
C LEU A 186 -7.61 21.74 1.87
N MET A 187 -8.48 21.14 2.66
CA MET A 187 -9.20 19.90 2.37
C MET A 187 -10.59 19.98 2.99
N SER A 188 -11.50 19.10 2.58
CA SER A 188 -12.87 19.02 3.11
C SER A 188 -13.05 17.78 4.02
N ALA A 189 -14.11 17.79 4.84
CA ALA A 189 -14.43 16.63 5.69
C ALA A 189 -14.73 15.36 4.87
N GLU A 190 -15.26 15.52 3.66
CA GLU A 190 -15.59 14.42 2.75
C GLU A 190 -14.35 13.72 2.19
N ASP A 191 -13.19 14.34 2.27
CA ASP A 191 -11.91 13.78 1.87
C ASP A 191 -11.42 12.65 2.80
N PHE A 192 -12.05 12.49 3.96
CA PHE A 192 -11.59 11.60 5.02
C PHE A 192 -12.69 10.65 5.49
N PRO A 193 -12.34 9.48 6.03
CA PRO A 193 -13.32 8.66 6.76
C PRO A 193 -13.77 9.39 8.04
N ASP A 194 -14.69 8.80 8.78
CA ASP A 194 -15.08 9.32 10.09
C ASP A 194 -13.85 9.38 11.02
N LEU A 195 -13.31 10.59 11.20
CA LEU A 195 -12.11 10.85 11.99
C LEU A 195 -12.35 10.74 13.51
N ASP A 196 -13.59 10.63 13.94
CA ASP A 196 -13.98 10.45 15.34
C ASP A 196 -14.35 8.99 15.65
N SER A 197 -14.29 8.10 14.63
CA SER A 197 -14.50 6.68 14.82
C SER A 197 -13.34 6.04 15.58
N GLU A 198 -13.64 5.41 16.70
CA GLU A 198 -12.65 4.65 17.48
C GLU A 198 -12.38 3.26 16.89
N SER A 199 -13.19 2.77 15.94
CA SER A 199 -13.06 1.40 15.47
C SER A 199 -11.77 1.16 14.70
N GLY A 200 -11.40 2.06 13.78
CA GLY A 200 -10.20 1.94 12.95
C GLY A 200 -10.15 0.68 12.06
N PHE A 201 -11.27 -0.03 11.91
CA PHE A 201 -11.37 -1.25 11.11
C PHE A 201 -12.22 -1.03 9.86
N LYS A 202 -11.76 -1.57 8.74
CA LYS A 202 -12.54 -1.67 7.51
C LYS A 202 -13.66 -2.72 7.69
N PRO A 203 -14.78 -2.58 6.97
CA PRO A 203 -15.71 -3.69 6.78
C PRO A 203 -14.98 -4.94 6.23
N PRO A 204 -15.56 -6.14 6.37
CA PRO A 204 -15.01 -7.34 5.77
C PRO A 204 -14.66 -7.12 4.29
N GLN A 205 -13.46 -7.52 3.89
CA GLN A 205 -12.90 -7.29 2.56
C GLN A 205 -13.01 -8.58 1.72
N PRO A 206 -13.95 -8.64 0.78
CA PRO A 206 -14.00 -9.67 -0.27
C PRO A 206 -12.95 -9.34 -1.36
N GLU A 207 -13.08 -9.95 -2.51
CA GLU A 207 -12.30 -9.64 -3.72
C GLU A 207 -10.85 -10.12 -3.69
N PHE A 208 -10.54 -11.09 -2.83
CA PHE A 208 -9.30 -11.85 -2.93
C PHE A 208 -9.41 -12.87 -4.08
N ILE A 209 -8.31 -13.14 -4.77
CA ILE A 209 -8.24 -14.09 -5.89
C ILE A 209 -8.70 -15.51 -5.51
N ASP A 210 -8.68 -15.88 -4.24
CA ASP A 210 -9.12 -17.16 -3.69
C ASP A 210 -10.56 -17.13 -3.13
N ASP A 211 -11.30 -16.05 -3.35
CA ASP A 211 -12.65 -15.81 -2.85
C ASP A 211 -12.78 -15.84 -1.31
N ILE A 212 -11.66 -15.76 -0.57
CA ILE A 212 -11.67 -15.76 0.89
C ILE A 212 -11.77 -14.32 1.40
N THR A 213 -12.91 -13.99 2.00
CA THR A 213 -13.12 -12.69 2.64
C THR A 213 -12.25 -12.54 3.88
N PHE A 214 -11.53 -11.42 3.96
CA PHE A 214 -10.80 -11.00 5.15
C PHE A 214 -11.66 -10.09 6.01
N ASP A 215 -11.84 -10.48 7.28
CA ASP A 215 -12.43 -9.67 8.33
C ASP A 215 -11.35 -9.38 9.39
N GLY A 216 -10.89 -8.13 9.44
CA GLY A 216 -9.84 -7.71 10.36
C GLY A 216 -10.24 -7.80 11.84
N THR A 217 -11.54 -7.93 12.15
CA THR A 217 -12.04 -8.13 13.52
C THR A 217 -11.98 -9.59 13.97
N GLN A 218 -11.69 -10.52 13.05
CA GLN A 218 -11.67 -11.97 13.31
C GLN A 218 -10.40 -12.64 12.74
N PRO A 219 -9.20 -12.24 13.20
CA PRO A 219 -7.94 -12.72 12.61
C PRO A 219 -7.74 -14.24 12.71
N ASN A 220 -8.09 -14.88 13.82
CA ASN A 220 -7.96 -16.32 13.95
C ASN A 220 -8.97 -17.09 13.08
N ALA A 221 -10.22 -16.62 12.99
CA ALA A 221 -11.23 -17.21 12.11
C ALA A 221 -10.81 -17.13 10.63
N TYR A 222 -10.10 -16.06 10.24
CA TYR A 222 -9.48 -15.97 8.92
C TYR A 222 -8.34 -16.99 8.74
N LEU A 223 -7.46 -17.12 9.74
CA LEU A 223 -6.34 -18.07 9.69
C LEU A 223 -6.76 -19.54 9.67
N GLU A 224 -7.89 -19.90 10.26
CA GLU A 224 -8.45 -21.26 10.21
C GLU A 224 -8.75 -21.75 8.79
N LYS A 225 -8.88 -20.83 7.82
CA LYS A 225 -9.13 -21.16 6.41
C LYS A 225 -7.86 -21.61 5.67
N PHE A 226 -6.68 -21.57 6.31
CA PHE A 226 -5.40 -21.87 5.69
C PHE A 226 -4.61 -22.92 6.47
N SER A 227 -3.80 -23.68 5.75
CA SER A 227 -2.69 -24.40 6.38
C SER A 227 -1.64 -23.39 6.84
N ILE A 228 -1.23 -23.47 8.10
CA ILE A 228 -0.14 -22.67 8.61
C ILE A 228 1.17 -23.32 8.15
N GLY A 229 1.77 -22.71 7.16
CA GLY A 229 3.04 -23.18 6.59
C GLY A 229 4.20 -22.73 7.44
N LEU A 230 4.70 -23.61 8.28
CA LEU A 230 6.14 -23.61 8.55
C LEU A 230 6.80 -24.03 7.23
N LYS A 231 7.89 -23.37 6.80
CA LYS A 231 8.69 -23.86 5.69
C LYS A 231 9.03 -25.32 6.01
N ASP A 232 8.45 -26.27 5.29
CA ASP A 232 8.97 -27.62 5.29
C ASP A 232 10.39 -27.51 4.72
N GLU A 233 11.38 -27.93 5.52
CA GLU A 233 12.79 -27.91 5.11
C GLU A 233 13.10 -28.94 4.00
N THR A 234 12.04 -29.50 3.39
CA THR A 234 12.09 -30.53 2.36
C THR A 234 11.58 -30.03 1.02
N LEU A 235 12.18 -28.97 0.49
CA LEU A 235 12.16 -28.67 -0.95
C LEU A 235 13.58 -28.60 -1.48
#